data_10e785346caebfda3c673e00e524bb72
#
_entry.id   10e785346caebfda3c673e00e524bb72
#
_cell.length_a   1.000
_cell.length_b   1.000
_cell.length_c   1.000
_cell.angle_alpha   90.00
_cell.angle_beta   90.00
_cell.angle_gamma   90.00
#
_symmetry.space_group_name_H-M   'P 1'
#
loop_
_entity.id
_entity.type
_entity.pdbx_description
1 polymer ?
#
loop_
_entity_poly.entity_id
_entity_poly.type
_entity_poly.pdbx_seq_one_letter_code
_entity_poly.pdbx_strand_id
1 'polypeptide(L)'
;MAKQIKYGEDARKSLEAGVNILADTVKITLGPKGRNVVLDRKFGAPLITNDGVTIAKEIELNDPFENMGAQLVKEVSTKTNDVAGDGTTTAVVLAQAIVREGLKNLAAGANPIILKDGIKKAVDTTVAYLKSISKAVESNKAIEQTASISAGDPEVGALIAKAMEIVGKDGVITVEEGKSMHTELNTVEGMQFDRGYASAYMVTNTDKMEAVLENPYILITDKKISSLQEILPIIEPLAQQGAKLLIIAEDVEGDALAALIVNKLKGVFNSVAVKAPGFGDRRKEMLRDIATLTGGEVISSDIGLEFKDVSLDMLGRASSVRVDKENTTIVGGAGDARLIKDRITSIKSQIAETKSDYDREKLQERLAKLAGGVAVISVGAATEVEMKEKKLRIDDALAATRAAVEEGYVPGGGSALLSAIPTVKKLVASLNGDEKTGAAIVLKALEEPIRQIAKNAGLDGSVIVDKVINAKKSNYGFDALNNKYCDMVESGIIDPTKVTRSVLQNAASVASTLLTTESIVTDIPTPPAPAPAGADMGGMY
;
A
#
# COMPACT_ATOMS: atom_id res chain seq x y z
N MET A 1 -21.59 10.62 26.00
CA MET A 1 -20.60 11.66 26.36
C MET A 1 -21.09 13.00 25.85
N ALA A 2 -20.81 14.10 26.56
CA ALA A 2 -21.15 15.43 26.09
C ALA A 2 -20.24 15.80 24.91
N LYS A 3 -20.78 16.60 23.97
CA LYS A 3 -20.08 17.03 22.77
C LYS A 3 -19.72 18.51 22.86
N GLN A 4 -18.59 18.87 22.29
CA GLN A 4 -18.24 20.24 21.97
C GLN A 4 -18.31 20.46 20.47
N ILE A 5 -18.74 21.66 20.05
CA ILE A 5 -19.01 21.96 18.65
C ILE A 5 -18.37 23.30 18.31
N LYS A 6 -17.72 23.37 17.15
CA LYS A 6 -17.29 24.61 16.50
C LYS A 6 -18.04 24.81 15.19
N TYR A 7 -18.26 26.05 14.80
CA TYR A 7 -19.01 26.42 13.60
C TYR A 7 -18.21 27.38 12.72
N GLY A 8 -18.58 27.44 11.45
CA GLY A 8 -18.16 28.45 10.49
C GLY A 8 -16.64 28.56 10.37
N GLU A 9 -16.16 29.78 10.50
CA GLU A 9 -14.73 30.12 10.35
C GLU A 9 -13.84 29.44 11.41
N ASP A 10 -14.30 29.34 12.66
CA ASP A 10 -13.53 28.72 13.76
C ASP A 10 -13.36 27.21 13.53
N ALA A 11 -14.39 26.56 12.98
CA ALA A 11 -14.31 25.17 12.59
C ALA A 11 -13.26 24.97 11.47
N ARG A 12 -13.33 25.79 10.43
CA ARG A 12 -12.41 25.71 9.29
C ARG A 12 -10.97 26.04 9.67
N LYS A 13 -10.74 27.04 10.53
CA LYS A 13 -9.39 27.36 11.05
C LYS A 13 -8.77 26.21 11.84
N SER A 14 -9.55 25.56 12.68
CA SER A 14 -9.05 24.39 13.43
C SER A 14 -8.69 23.24 12.50
N LEU A 15 -9.52 22.93 11.52
CA LEU A 15 -9.21 21.90 10.51
C LEU A 15 -7.95 22.27 9.71
N GLU A 16 -7.82 23.53 9.26
CA GLU A 16 -6.65 24.00 8.52
C GLU A 16 -5.36 23.88 9.35
N ALA A 17 -5.41 24.21 10.62
CA ALA A 17 -4.26 24.05 11.51
C ALA A 17 -3.79 22.61 11.56
N GLY A 18 -4.70 21.65 11.75
CA GLY A 18 -4.39 20.23 11.75
C GLY A 18 -3.82 19.74 10.40
N VAL A 19 -4.44 20.15 9.29
CA VAL A 19 -3.92 19.88 7.92
C VAL A 19 -2.49 20.38 7.78
N ASN A 20 -2.21 21.61 8.21
CA ASN A 20 -0.89 22.22 8.08
C ASN A 20 0.15 21.50 8.95
N ILE A 21 -0.14 21.18 10.20
CA ILE A 21 0.79 20.49 11.09
C ILE A 21 1.23 19.15 10.48
N LEU A 22 0.27 18.33 10.02
CA LEU A 22 0.61 17.06 9.40
C LEU A 22 1.37 17.25 8.08
N ALA A 23 0.87 18.10 7.18
CA ALA A 23 1.47 18.32 5.88
C ALA A 23 2.89 18.92 5.99
N ASP A 24 3.11 19.85 6.91
CA ASP A 24 4.43 20.46 7.12
C ASP A 24 5.45 19.47 7.66
N THR A 25 5.00 18.48 8.43
CA THR A 25 5.86 17.40 8.92
C THR A 25 6.23 16.42 7.79
N VAL A 26 5.27 16.07 6.92
CA VAL A 26 5.48 15.08 5.86
C VAL A 26 6.22 15.67 4.66
N LYS A 27 5.90 16.90 4.21
CA LYS A 27 6.41 17.47 2.95
C LYS A 27 7.93 17.67 2.88
N ILE A 28 8.62 17.67 4.03
CA ILE A 28 10.09 17.80 4.08
C ILE A 28 10.80 16.57 3.50
N THR A 29 10.09 15.45 3.36
CA THR A 29 10.64 14.20 2.80
C THR A 29 10.59 14.15 1.28
N LEU A 30 9.86 15.07 0.61
CA LEU A 30 9.58 15.02 -0.82
C LEU A 30 10.82 15.31 -1.66
N GLY A 31 11.06 14.43 -2.65
CA GLY A 31 12.08 14.61 -3.70
C GLY A 31 13.47 14.13 -3.30
N PRO A 32 14.45 14.18 -4.23
CA PRO A 32 15.76 13.55 -4.07
C PRO A 32 16.66 14.20 -2.99
N LYS A 33 16.31 15.40 -2.52
CA LYS A 33 16.95 16.07 -1.38
C LYS A 33 16.01 16.20 -0.19
N GLY A 34 14.94 15.38 -0.16
CA GLY A 34 14.08 15.21 1.00
C GLY A 34 14.87 14.69 2.21
N ARG A 35 14.36 14.98 3.40
CA ARG A 35 15.00 14.60 4.67
C ARG A 35 14.13 13.61 5.41
N ASN A 36 14.74 12.81 6.27
CA ASN A 36 14.04 11.86 7.10
C ASN A 36 13.35 12.55 8.30
N VAL A 37 12.30 11.91 8.78
CA VAL A 37 11.63 12.21 10.05
C VAL A 37 11.98 11.11 11.04
N VAL A 38 12.17 11.49 12.30
CA VAL A 38 12.39 10.54 13.40
C VAL A 38 11.08 10.40 14.17
N LEU A 39 10.60 9.17 14.25
CA LEU A 39 9.36 8.81 14.95
C LEU A 39 9.72 8.07 16.24
N ASP A 40 9.16 8.52 17.36
CA ASP A 40 9.32 7.87 18.66
C ASP A 40 8.58 6.51 18.66
N ARG A 41 9.14 5.55 19.36
CA ARG A 41 8.53 4.23 19.57
C ARG A 41 8.48 3.92 21.05
N LYS A 42 7.32 3.49 21.55
CA LYS A 42 7.15 3.10 22.96
C LYS A 42 8.11 1.99 23.39
N PHE A 43 8.52 1.15 22.46
CA PHE A 43 9.46 0.04 22.66
C PHE A 43 10.43 -0.03 21.48
N GLY A 44 11.72 -0.21 21.76
CA GLY A 44 12.78 -0.32 20.76
C GLY A 44 13.40 1.02 20.37
N ALA A 45 14.16 1.02 19.27
CA ALA A 45 14.80 2.22 18.73
C ALA A 45 13.79 3.10 17.98
N PRO A 46 13.97 4.45 17.97
CA PRO A 46 13.17 5.33 17.13
C PRO A 46 13.24 4.92 15.66
N LEU A 47 12.12 5.08 14.95
CA LEU A 47 12.07 4.83 13.51
C LEU A 47 12.51 6.07 12.75
N ILE A 48 13.48 5.92 11.87
CA ILE A 48 13.91 6.97 10.94
C ILE A 48 13.34 6.60 9.57
N THR A 49 12.54 7.49 8.98
CA THR A 49 11.89 7.22 7.69
C THR A 49 11.63 8.49 6.91
N ASN A 50 11.53 8.37 5.59
CA ASN A 50 11.02 9.38 4.66
C ASN A 50 9.70 8.99 4.01
N ASP A 51 9.14 7.83 4.37
CA ASP A 51 7.84 7.40 3.87
C ASP A 51 6.69 8.25 4.46
N GLY A 52 5.97 8.91 3.56
CA GLY A 52 4.91 9.85 3.94
C GLY A 52 3.74 9.21 4.65
N VAL A 53 3.33 7.99 4.30
CA VAL A 53 2.20 7.31 4.96
C VAL A 53 2.57 6.85 6.37
N THR A 54 3.77 6.33 6.57
CA THR A 54 4.27 5.94 7.89
C THR A 54 4.33 7.15 8.83
N ILE A 55 4.86 8.28 8.34
CA ILE A 55 4.90 9.52 9.13
C ILE A 55 3.48 10.01 9.45
N ALA A 56 2.59 10.06 8.45
CA ALA A 56 1.23 10.54 8.62
C ALA A 56 0.43 9.71 9.64
N LYS A 57 0.64 8.39 9.68
CA LYS A 57 -0.03 7.48 10.61
C LYS A 57 0.32 7.74 12.07
N GLU A 58 1.54 8.18 12.37
CA GLU A 58 2.01 8.44 13.73
C GLU A 58 1.59 9.82 14.27
N ILE A 59 1.10 10.72 13.41
CA ILE A 59 0.71 12.06 13.86
C ILE A 59 -0.67 12.02 14.50
N GLU A 60 -0.71 12.40 15.77
CA GLU A 60 -1.91 12.60 16.58
C GLU A 60 -1.77 13.90 17.37
N LEU A 61 -2.78 14.77 17.33
CA LEU A 61 -2.73 16.09 17.93
C LEU A 61 -3.57 16.13 19.21
N ASN A 62 -3.10 16.91 20.20
CA ASN A 62 -3.77 17.06 21.48
C ASN A 62 -5.11 17.80 21.36
N ASP A 63 -5.22 18.81 20.49
CA ASP A 63 -6.50 19.47 20.23
C ASP A 63 -7.36 18.57 19.33
N PRO A 64 -8.53 18.11 19.81
CA PRO A 64 -9.36 17.17 19.05
C PRO A 64 -9.93 17.79 17.77
N PHE A 65 -10.09 19.11 17.69
CA PHE A 65 -10.57 19.79 16.49
C PHE A 65 -9.47 19.89 15.43
N GLU A 66 -8.25 20.22 15.83
CA GLU A 66 -7.08 20.19 14.92
C GLU A 66 -6.77 18.76 14.48
N ASN A 67 -6.89 17.80 15.41
CA ASN A 67 -6.67 16.39 15.09
C ASN A 67 -7.59 15.88 14.00
N MET A 68 -8.85 16.33 13.92
CA MET A 68 -9.74 15.99 12.80
C MET A 68 -9.17 16.43 11.46
N GLY A 69 -8.59 17.63 11.38
CA GLY A 69 -7.90 18.11 10.16
C GLY A 69 -6.71 17.25 9.78
N ALA A 70 -5.90 16.86 10.76
CA ALA A 70 -4.79 15.94 10.57
C ALA A 70 -5.26 14.57 10.09
N GLN A 71 -6.32 14.00 10.71
CA GLN A 71 -6.87 12.70 10.31
C GLN A 71 -7.40 12.69 8.88
N LEU A 72 -8.02 13.78 8.40
CA LEU A 72 -8.47 13.89 7.01
C LEU A 72 -7.30 13.81 6.02
N VAL A 73 -6.18 14.47 6.31
CA VAL A 73 -4.99 14.40 5.44
C VAL A 73 -4.28 13.06 5.58
N LYS A 74 -4.28 12.46 6.77
CA LYS A 74 -3.80 11.09 6.98
C LYS A 74 -4.56 10.11 6.09
N GLU A 75 -5.87 10.27 5.92
CA GLU A 75 -6.66 9.43 5.02
C GLU A 75 -6.23 9.61 3.55
N VAL A 76 -5.90 10.84 3.10
CA VAL A 76 -5.36 11.08 1.75
C VAL A 76 -4.11 10.23 1.51
N SER A 77 -3.16 10.26 2.47
CA SER A 77 -1.92 9.49 2.39
C SER A 77 -2.18 7.98 2.35
N THR A 78 -3.04 7.48 3.27
CA THR A 78 -3.39 6.07 3.36
C THR A 78 -4.09 5.56 2.09
N LYS A 79 -5.10 6.30 1.59
CA LYS A 79 -5.80 5.91 0.36
C LYS A 79 -4.89 5.92 -0.87
N THR A 80 -3.93 6.84 -0.91
CA THR A 80 -2.95 6.87 -2.00
C THR A 80 -2.03 5.66 -1.93
N ASN A 81 -1.59 5.29 -0.74
CA ASN A 81 -0.82 4.07 -0.51
C ASN A 81 -1.59 2.81 -0.93
N ASP A 82 -2.86 2.69 -0.53
CA ASP A 82 -3.70 1.53 -0.86
C ASP A 82 -3.91 1.34 -2.37
N VAL A 83 -4.00 2.45 -3.13
CA VAL A 83 -4.29 2.41 -4.58
C VAL A 83 -3.04 2.29 -5.43
N ALA A 84 -1.97 2.98 -5.05
CA ALA A 84 -0.79 3.18 -5.89
C ALA A 84 0.53 2.76 -5.23
N GLY A 85 0.54 2.55 -3.91
CA GLY A 85 1.70 2.13 -3.13
C GLY A 85 2.84 3.14 -3.05
N ASP A 86 2.69 4.31 -3.68
CA ASP A 86 3.68 5.40 -3.70
C ASP A 86 2.96 6.75 -3.87
N GLY A 87 3.71 7.86 -3.77
CA GLY A 87 3.20 9.23 -3.95
C GLY A 87 2.46 9.78 -2.73
N THR A 88 2.53 9.13 -1.59
CA THR A 88 1.83 9.50 -0.35
C THR A 88 2.15 10.92 0.11
N THR A 89 3.42 11.33 0.06
CA THR A 89 3.87 12.69 0.37
C THR A 89 3.35 13.72 -0.63
N THR A 90 3.36 13.41 -1.92
CA THR A 90 2.84 14.31 -2.98
C THR A 90 1.34 14.55 -2.80
N ALA A 91 0.59 13.52 -2.41
CA ALA A 91 -0.85 13.62 -2.14
C ALA A 91 -1.14 14.58 -0.97
N VAL A 92 -0.36 14.52 0.09
CA VAL A 92 -0.44 15.44 1.25
C VAL A 92 -0.14 16.88 0.84
N VAL A 93 0.90 17.11 0.04
CA VAL A 93 1.25 18.45 -0.47
C VAL A 93 0.13 19.04 -1.31
N LEU A 94 -0.45 18.25 -2.21
CA LEU A 94 -1.58 18.70 -3.04
C LEU A 94 -2.83 18.98 -2.20
N ALA A 95 -3.14 18.12 -1.22
CA ALA A 95 -4.28 18.34 -0.31
C ALA A 95 -4.12 19.65 0.48
N GLN A 96 -2.94 19.89 1.07
CA GLN A 96 -2.64 21.16 1.76
C GLN A 96 -2.82 22.36 0.83
N ALA A 97 -2.33 22.28 -0.40
CA ALA A 97 -2.43 23.37 -1.37
C ALA A 97 -3.88 23.69 -1.74
N ILE A 98 -4.68 22.65 -2.03
CA ILE A 98 -6.10 22.81 -2.39
C ILE A 98 -6.90 23.36 -1.20
N VAL A 99 -6.68 22.85 0.02
CA VAL A 99 -7.34 23.36 1.24
C VAL A 99 -7.00 24.82 1.46
N ARG A 100 -5.71 25.17 1.48
CA ARG A 100 -5.24 26.55 1.71
C ARG A 100 -5.82 27.55 0.70
N GLU A 101 -5.78 27.24 -0.60
CA GLU A 101 -6.34 28.11 -1.62
C GLU A 101 -7.87 28.11 -1.59
N GLY A 102 -8.51 26.99 -1.27
CA GLY A 102 -9.95 26.89 -1.11
C GLY A 102 -10.48 27.74 0.04
N LEU A 103 -9.87 27.65 1.23
CA LEU A 103 -10.28 28.43 2.40
C LEU A 103 -10.15 29.94 2.19
N LYS A 104 -9.13 30.41 1.46
CA LYS A 104 -9.02 31.83 1.09
C LYS A 104 -10.22 32.32 0.26
N ASN A 105 -10.68 31.49 -0.69
CA ASN A 105 -11.82 31.84 -1.53
C ASN A 105 -13.15 31.73 -0.78
N LEU A 106 -13.29 30.76 0.15
CA LEU A 106 -14.46 30.68 1.04
C LEU A 106 -14.55 31.91 1.95
N ALA A 107 -13.44 32.37 2.52
CA ALA A 107 -13.40 33.61 3.31
C ALA A 107 -13.79 34.85 2.49
N ALA A 108 -13.56 34.81 1.16
CA ALA A 108 -14.01 35.85 0.23
C ALA A 108 -15.47 35.71 -0.20
N GLY A 109 -16.21 34.72 0.34
CA GLY A 109 -17.66 34.55 0.09
C GLY A 109 -18.03 33.59 -1.04
N ALA A 110 -17.10 32.81 -1.58
CA ALA A 110 -17.40 31.83 -2.61
C ALA A 110 -18.26 30.67 -2.08
N ASN A 111 -19.17 30.15 -2.90
CA ASN A 111 -20.04 29.05 -2.55
C ASN A 111 -19.25 27.72 -2.57
N PRO A 112 -19.11 26.98 -1.43
CA PRO A 112 -18.29 25.78 -1.34
C PRO A 112 -18.78 24.64 -2.24
N ILE A 113 -20.08 24.52 -2.48
CA ILE A 113 -20.64 23.46 -3.32
C ILE A 113 -20.25 23.69 -4.79
N ILE A 114 -20.36 24.92 -5.26
CA ILE A 114 -19.98 25.29 -6.64
C ILE A 114 -18.46 25.22 -6.82
N LEU A 115 -17.67 25.63 -5.81
CA LEU A 115 -16.22 25.44 -5.80
C LEU A 115 -15.83 23.98 -6.00
N LYS A 116 -16.48 23.06 -5.28
CA LYS A 116 -16.26 21.61 -5.39
C LYS A 116 -16.47 21.11 -6.83
N ASP A 117 -17.50 21.58 -7.53
CA ASP A 117 -17.75 21.20 -8.93
C ASP A 117 -16.62 21.69 -9.85
N GLY A 118 -16.14 22.91 -9.64
CA GLY A 118 -15.00 23.47 -10.36
C GLY A 118 -13.70 22.68 -10.10
N ILE A 119 -13.43 22.33 -8.84
CA ILE A 119 -12.29 21.47 -8.45
C ILE A 119 -12.38 20.14 -9.20
N LYS A 120 -13.54 19.46 -9.15
CA LYS A 120 -13.75 18.19 -9.82
C LYS A 120 -13.47 18.27 -11.32
N LYS A 121 -14.03 19.24 -12.02
CA LYS A 121 -13.79 19.44 -13.46
C LYS A 121 -12.31 19.62 -13.80
N ALA A 122 -11.58 20.40 -13.00
CA ALA A 122 -10.16 20.61 -13.21
C ALA A 122 -9.33 19.34 -12.95
N VAL A 123 -9.68 18.55 -11.93
CA VAL A 123 -9.06 17.24 -11.65
C VAL A 123 -9.30 16.27 -12.79
N ASP A 124 -10.56 16.12 -13.24
CA ASP A 124 -10.92 15.21 -14.33
C ASP A 124 -10.17 15.59 -15.62
N THR A 125 -10.07 16.90 -15.92
CA THR A 125 -9.30 17.42 -17.06
C THR A 125 -7.81 17.12 -16.93
N THR A 126 -7.23 17.28 -15.74
CA THR A 126 -5.82 16.97 -15.49
C THR A 126 -5.56 15.48 -15.65
N VAL A 127 -6.42 14.62 -15.09
CA VAL A 127 -6.29 13.15 -15.20
C VAL A 127 -6.41 12.70 -16.66
N ALA A 128 -7.35 13.26 -17.43
CA ALA A 128 -7.46 12.97 -18.86
C ALA A 128 -6.19 13.37 -19.62
N TYR A 129 -5.61 14.51 -19.31
CA TYR A 129 -4.35 14.96 -19.88
C TYR A 129 -3.19 14.01 -19.51
N LEU A 130 -3.02 13.64 -18.23
CA LEU A 130 -1.98 12.73 -17.78
C LEU A 130 -2.05 11.37 -18.50
N LYS A 131 -3.26 10.82 -18.65
CA LYS A 131 -3.47 9.60 -19.42
C LYS A 131 -3.09 9.76 -20.90
N SER A 132 -3.31 10.92 -21.50
CA SER A 132 -2.98 11.18 -22.90
C SER A 132 -1.48 11.28 -23.19
N ILE A 133 -0.67 11.67 -22.19
CA ILE A 133 0.79 11.75 -22.30
C ILE A 133 1.53 10.54 -21.73
N SER A 134 0.79 9.61 -21.14
CA SER A 134 1.35 8.39 -20.56
C SER A 134 2.00 7.51 -21.62
N LYS A 135 3.17 6.94 -21.31
CA LYS A 135 3.90 6.01 -22.13
C LYS A 135 3.90 4.63 -21.47
N ALA A 136 3.62 3.59 -22.25
CA ALA A 136 3.68 2.22 -21.74
C ALA A 136 5.10 1.81 -21.34
N VAL A 137 5.20 0.95 -20.32
CA VAL A 137 6.48 0.34 -19.91
C VAL A 137 6.75 -0.89 -20.79
N GLU A 138 7.59 -0.70 -21.81
CA GLU A 138 7.91 -1.74 -22.78
C GLU A 138 9.31 -2.36 -22.56
N SER A 139 10.18 -1.72 -21.79
CA SER A 139 11.57 -2.14 -21.60
C SER A 139 11.95 -2.30 -20.12
N ASN A 140 12.87 -3.23 -19.85
CA ASN A 140 13.48 -3.40 -18.52
C ASN A 140 14.15 -2.11 -18.02
N LYS A 141 14.66 -1.29 -18.95
CA LYS A 141 15.25 0.01 -18.62
C LYS A 141 14.22 0.97 -18.00
N ALA A 142 12.99 1.01 -18.50
CA ALA A 142 11.93 1.85 -17.92
C ALA A 142 11.51 1.34 -16.54
N ILE A 143 11.50 0.02 -16.32
CA ILE A 143 11.29 -0.61 -15.02
C ILE A 143 12.38 -0.17 -14.02
N GLU A 144 13.64 -0.34 -14.42
CA GLU A 144 14.81 0.06 -13.61
C GLU A 144 14.77 1.55 -13.25
N GLN A 145 14.45 2.42 -14.21
CA GLN A 145 14.36 3.86 -13.98
C GLN A 145 13.23 4.22 -13.01
N THR A 146 12.04 3.64 -13.18
CA THR A 146 10.91 3.86 -12.25
C THR A 146 11.28 3.43 -10.83
N ALA A 147 11.82 2.22 -10.69
CA ALA A 147 12.24 1.68 -9.41
C ALA A 147 13.36 2.51 -8.76
N SER A 148 14.35 2.94 -9.55
CA SER A 148 15.47 3.77 -9.08
C SER A 148 15.01 5.13 -8.57
N ILE A 149 14.05 5.77 -9.24
CA ILE A 149 13.51 7.07 -8.82
C ILE A 149 12.72 6.93 -7.51
N SER A 150 11.85 5.92 -7.42
CA SER A 150 11.05 5.70 -6.19
C SER A 150 11.93 5.30 -5.01
N ALA A 151 12.90 4.39 -5.22
CA ALA A 151 13.86 4.01 -4.18
C ALA A 151 14.89 5.09 -3.83
N GLY A 152 15.12 6.07 -4.73
CA GLY A 152 16.25 6.99 -4.62
C GLY A 152 17.62 6.30 -4.70
N ASP A 153 17.67 5.07 -5.25
CA ASP A 153 18.85 4.21 -5.30
C ASP A 153 18.86 3.38 -6.59
N PRO A 154 19.88 3.59 -7.48
CA PRO A 154 19.99 2.84 -8.73
C PRO A 154 20.23 1.32 -8.55
N GLU A 155 20.90 0.91 -7.46
CA GLU A 155 21.16 -0.51 -7.18
C GLU A 155 19.86 -1.25 -6.87
N VAL A 156 18.99 -0.62 -6.08
CA VAL A 156 17.64 -1.13 -5.81
C VAL A 156 16.81 -1.21 -7.10
N GLY A 157 16.91 -0.19 -7.96
CA GLY A 157 16.22 -0.19 -9.25
C GLY A 157 16.63 -1.36 -10.14
N ALA A 158 17.93 -1.59 -10.28
CA ALA A 158 18.47 -2.71 -11.05
C ALA A 158 18.02 -4.07 -10.47
N LEU A 159 17.97 -4.19 -9.13
CA LEU A 159 17.54 -5.40 -8.44
C LEU A 159 16.06 -5.72 -8.71
N ILE A 160 15.19 -4.71 -8.64
CA ILE A 160 13.76 -4.85 -8.93
C ILE A 160 13.53 -5.22 -10.41
N ALA A 161 14.24 -4.56 -11.35
CA ALA A 161 14.15 -4.87 -12.77
C ALA A 161 14.56 -6.32 -13.04
N LYS A 162 15.63 -6.79 -12.42
CA LYS A 162 16.08 -8.19 -12.52
C LYS A 162 15.06 -9.16 -11.91
N ALA A 163 14.47 -8.81 -10.77
CA ALA A 163 13.41 -9.63 -10.16
C ALA A 163 12.22 -9.77 -11.10
N MET A 164 11.75 -8.67 -11.71
CA MET A 164 10.64 -8.69 -12.68
C MET A 164 10.99 -9.43 -13.97
N GLU A 165 12.24 -9.41 -14.39
CA GLU A 165 12.70 -10.22 -15.56
C GLU A 165 12.60 -11.72 -15.28
N ILE A 166 12.92 -12.16 -14.04
CA ILE A 166 12.90 -13.57 -13.65
C ILE A 166 11.47 -14.08 -13.52
N VAL A 167 10.60 -13.36 -12.79
CA VAL A 167 9.24 -13.82 -12.48
C VAL A 167 8.18 -13.33 -13.48
N GLY A 168 8.54 -12.42 -14.38
CA GLY A 168 7.62 -11.79 -15.34
C GLY A 168 6.86 -10.61 -14.75
N LYS A 169 6.10 -9.90 -15.61
CA LYS A 169 5.37 -8.68 -15.23
C LYS A 169 4.30 -8.91 -14.16
N ASP A 170 3.66 -10.07 -14.19
CA ASP A 170 2.61 -10.48 -13.26
C ASP A 170 3.15 -11.41 -12.14
N GLY A 171 4.46 -11.58 -12.10
CA GLY A 171 5.13 -12.46 -11.14
C GLY A 171 5.16 -11.87 -9.73
N VAL A 172 5.31 -12.75 -8.74
CA VAL A 172 5.32 -12.37 -7.33
C VAL A 172 6.72 -12.00 -6.90
N ILE A 173 6.86 -10.80 -6.34
CA ILE A 173 8.09 -10.33 -5.72
C ILE A 173 7.75 -9.95 -4.29
N THR A 174 8.50 -10.50 -3.33
CA THR A 174 8.37 -10.21 -1.89
C THR A 174 9.64 -9.56 -1.37
N VAL A 175 9.51 -8.74 -0.34
CA VAL A 175 10.62 -8.08 0.34
C VAL A 175 10.67 -8.57 1.77
N GLU A 176 11.78 -9.19 2.16
CA GLU A 176 11.96 -9.80 3.48
C GLU A 176 13.23 -9.25 4.15
N GLU A 177 13.30 -9.38 5.47
CA GLU A 177 14.49 -9.01 6.23
C GLU A 177 15.55 -10.10 6.07
N GLY A 178 16.69 -9.74 5.50
CA GLY A 178 17.83 -10.63 5.34
C GLY A 178 18.68 -10.73 6.61
N LYS A 179 19.50 -11.77 6.68
CA LYS A 179 20.48 -11.94 7.75
C LYS A 179 21.88 -11.45 7.34
N SER A 180 22.08 -11.11 6.07
CA SER A 180 23.35 -10.64 5.53
C SER A 180 23.43 -9.11 5.60
N MET A 181 24.64 -8.56 5.45
CA MET A 181 24.83 -7.11 5.33
C MET A 181 24.49 -6.57 3.93
N HIS A 182 24.32 -7.46 2.96
CA HIS A 182 24.04 -7.10 1.57
C HIS A 182 22.61 -7.51 1.20
N THR A 183 21.97 -6.69 0.37
CA THR A 183 20.66 -7.02 -0.20
C THR A 183 20.85 -8.03 -1.33
N GLU A 184 20.10 -9.12 -1.29
CA GLU A 184 20.20 -10.25 -2.21
C GLU A 184 18.87 -10.54 -2.88
N LEU A 185 18.91 -10.99 -4.14
CA LEU A 185 17.75 -11.47 -4.88
C LEU A 185 17.83 -12.98 -5.01
N ASN A 186 16.85 -13.66 -4.46
CA ASN A 186 16.70 -15.11 -4.51
C ASN A 186 15.37 -15.46 -5.20
N THR A 187 15.34 -16.61 -5.90
CA THR A 187 14.11 -17.15 -6.44
C THR A 187 13.80 -18.44 -5.70
N VAL A 188 12.57 -18.56 -5.22
CA VAL A 188 12.11 -19.73 -4.46
C VAL A 188 10.81 -20.27 -5.03
N GLU A 189 10.54 -21.55 -4.78
CA GLU A 189 9.24 -22.14 -5.07
C GLU A 189 8.17 -21.42 -4.25
N GLY A 190 7.09 -21.02 -4.91
CA GLY A 190 6.04 -20.27 -4.26
C GLY A 190 4.90 -19.90 -5.20
N MET A 191 3.80 -19.43 -4.65
CA MET A 191 2.67 -18.93 -5.44
C MET A 191 1.85 -17.90 -4.69
N GLN A 192 1.13 -17.10 -5.44
CA GLN A 192 0.12 -16.18 -4.92
C GLN A 192 -1.27 -16.53 -5.46
N PHE A 193 -2.30 -16.36 -4.63
CA PHE A 193 -3.69 -16.47 -5.05
C PHE A 193 -4.56 -15.39 -4.41
N ASP A 194 -5.66 -15.05 -5.09
CA ASP A 194 -6.51 -13.89 -4.82
C ASP A 194 -7.52 -14.21 -3.71
N ARG A 195 -7.04 -14.44 -2.50
CA ARG A 195 -7.83 -14.59 -1.27
C ARG A 195 -7.04 -14.01 -0.11
N GLY A 196 -7.64 -13.08 0.59
CA GLY A 196 -7.07 -12.50 1.81
C GLY A 196 -7.55 -13.20 3.08
N TYR A 197 -7.18 -12.64 4.22
CA TYR A 197 -7.55 -13.18 5.53
C TYR A 197 -9.07 -13.15 5.76
N ALA A 198 -9.60 -14.15 6.48
CA ALA A 198 -11.01 -14.23 6.84
C ALA A 198 -11.44 -13.12 7.81
N SER A 199 -10.50 -12.53 8.57
CA SER A 199 -10.76 -11.45 9.50
C SER A 199 -9.54 -10.56 9.67
N ALA A 200 -9.75 -9.24 9.72
CA ALA A 200 -8.70 -8.25 10.00
C ALA A 200 -8.04 -8.43 11.38
N TYR A 201 -8.70 -9.08 12.33
CA TYR A 201 -8.09 -9.42 13.63
C TYR A 201 -7.00 -10.49 13.53
N MET A 202 -6.82 -11.10 12.36
CA MET A 202 -5.77 -12.08 12.11
C MET A 202 -4.45 -11.45 11.60
N VAL A 203 -4.38 -10.13 11.42
CA VAL A 203 -3.15 -9.44 11.02
C VAL A 203 -2.08 -9.52 12.11
N THR A 204 -0.83 -9.63 11.71
CA THR A 204 0.34 -9.57 12.61
C THR A 204 1.04 -8.22 12.52
N ASN A 205 0.88 -7.52 11.40
CA ASN A 205 1.35 -6.17 11.17
C ASN A 205 0.15 -5.26 10.92
N THR A 206 -0.22 -4.46 11.91
CA THR A 206 -1.36 -3.55 11.84
C THR A 206 -1.11 -2.35 10.93
N ASP A 207 0.14 -1.94 10.74
CA ASP A 207 0.49 -0.78 9.90
C ASP A 207 0.27 -1.09 8.42
N LYS A 208 0.62 -2.31 8.00
CA LYS A 208 0.42 -2.80 6.63
C LYS A 208 -0.88 -3.60 6.46
N MET A 209 -1.63 -3.83 7.54
CA MET A 209 -2.82 -4.69 7.53
C MET A 209 -2.56 -6.07 6.90
N GLU A 210 -1.42 -6.68 7.23
CA GLU A 210 -1.01 -7.98 6.73
C GLU A 210 -0.71 -8.97 7.86
N ALA A 211 -0.91 -10.25 7.61
CA ALA A 211 -0.48 -11.34 8.47
C ALA A 211 0.74 -12.03 7.86
N VAL A 212 1.84 -12.09 8.62
CA VAL A 212 3.07 -12.78 8.21
C VAL A 212 3.30 -13.95 9.15
N LEU A 213 3.36 -15.14 8.59
CA LEU A 213 3.67 -16.38 9.30
C LEU A 213 5.00 -16.93 8.81
N GLU A 214 5.97 -17.05 9.69
CA GLU A 214 7.26 -17.69 9.41
C GLU A 214 7.21 -19.16 9.76
N ASN A 215 7.69 -20.01 8.87
CA ASN A 215 7.71 -21.47 8.99
C ASN A 215 6.35 -22.08 9.40
N PRO A 216 5.21 -21.66 8.81
CA PRO A 216 3.91 -22.16 9.20
C PRO A 216 3.69 -23.60 8.77
N TYR A 217 2.81 -24.28 9.48
CA TYR A 217 2.05 -25.41 8.95
C TYR A 217 0.88 -24.89 8.13
N ILE A 218 0.45 -25.64 7.12
CA ILE A 218 -0.61 -25.25 6.19
C ILE A 218 -1.64 -26.38 6.14
N LEU A 219 -2.83 -26.11 6.67
CA LEU A 219 -3.98 -26.99 6.54
C LEU A 219 -4.73 -26.63 5.26
N ILE A 220 -4.91 -27.61 4.38
CA ILE A 220 -5.54 -27.41 3.06
C ILE A 220 -6.77 -28.30 2.99
N THR A 221 -7.96 -27.68 2.81
CA THR A 221 -9.22 -28.42 2.74
C THR A 221 -10.23 -27.78 1.81
N ASP A 222 -11.06 -28.58 1.20
CA ASP A 222 -12.23 -28.14 0.43
C ASP A 222 -13.52 -28.06 1.27
N LYS A 223 -13.42 -28.38 2.58
CA LYS A 223 -14.53 -28.33 3.52
C LYS A 223 -14.68 -26.94 4.13
N LYS A 224 -15.89 -26.64 4.63
CA LYS A 224 -16.12 -25.53 5.55
C LYS A 224 -15.74 -25.93 6.97
N ILE A 225 -15.25 -24.98 7.74
CA ILE A 225 -14.92 -25.16 9.15
C ILE A 225 -15.80 -24.20 9.95
N SER A 226 -16.81 -24.74 10.63
CA SER A 226 -17.77 -23.95 11.42
C SER A 226 -17.57 -24.11 12.92
N SER A 227 -17.00 -25.24 13.35
CA SER A 227 -16.71 -25.54 14.76
C SER A 227 -15.22 -25.76 15.00
N LEU A 228 -14.69 -25.16 16.07
CA LEU A 228 -13.29 -25.39 16.48
C LEU A 228 -13.03 -26.86 16.81
N GLN A 229 -14.03 -27.58 17.33
CA GLN A 229 -13.90 -28.99 17.71
C GLN A 229 -13.50 -29.89 16.54
N GLU A 230 -13.90 -29.54 15.31
CA GLU A 230 -13.54 -30.29 14.10
C GLU A 230 -12.03 -30.33 13.85
N ILE A 231 -11.35 -29.22 14.13
CA ILE A 231 -9.89 -29.05 13.88
C ILE A 231 -9.05 -29.06 15.16
N LEU A 232 -9.66 -29.28 16.31
CA LEU A 232 -8.97 -29.31 17.60
C LEU A 232 -7.83 -30.35 17.64
N PRO A 233 -7.98 -31.57 17.09
CA PRO A 233 -6.89 -32.54 17.04
C PRO A 233 -5.66 -32.06 16.29
N ILE A 234 -5.82 -31.12 15.35
CA ILE A 234 -4.72 -30.51 14.58
C ILE A 234 -4.12 -29.34 15.35
N ILE A 235 -4.98 -28.52 15.98
CA ILE A 235 -4.55 -27.29 16.66
C ILE A 235 -3.78 -27.58 17.97
N GLU A 236 -4.25 -28.53 18.78
CA GLU A 236 -3.65 -28.82 20.09
C GLU A 236 -2.16 -29.17 20.01
N PRO A 237 -1.71 -30.11 19.16
CA PRO A 237 -0.29 -30.43 19.03
C PRO A 237 0.53 -29.25 18.53
N LEU A 238 -0.02 -28.43 17.61
CA LEU A 238 0.66 -27.25 17.07
C LEU A 238 0.79 -26.14 18.12
N ALA A 239 -0.26 -25.91 18.91
CA ALA A 239 -0.24 -24.94 19.99
C ALA A 239 0.78 -25.30 21.08
N GLN A 240 0.89 -26.59 21.45
CA GLN A 240 1.89 -27.09 22.40
C GLN A 240 3.32 -26.86 21.92
N GLN A 241 3.55 -26.91 20.60
CA GLN A 241 4.85 -26.66 19.98
C GLN A 241 5.12 -25.16 19.73
N GLY A 242 4.15 -24.26 20.00
CA GLY A 242 4.25 -22.85 19.63
C GLY A 242 4.29 -22.61 18.12
N ALA A 243 3.81 -23.58 17.33
CA ALA A 243 3.82 -23.51 15.88
C ALA A 243 2.73 -22.55 15.34
N LYS A 244 2.97 -22.05 14.13
CA LYS A 244 2.01 -21.16 13.43
C LYS A 244 1.23 -21.98 12.40
N LEU A 245 -0.04 -21.64 12.17
CA LEU A 245 -0.92 -22.35 11.24
C LEU A 245 -1.58 -21.41 10.23
N LEU A 246 -1.43 -21.73 8.95
CA LEU A 246 -2.30 -21.20 7.90
C LEU A 246 -3.42 -22.23 7.63
N ILE A 247 -4.65 -21.78 7.62
CA ILE A 247 -5.83 -22.59 7.27
C ILE A 247 -6.36 -22.10 5.92
N ILE A 248 -6.33 -22.98 4.91
CA ILE A 248 -6.93 -22.75 3.59
C ILE A 248 -8.14 -23.68 3.50
N ALA A 249 -9.34 -23.11 3.61
CA ALA A 249 -10.60 -23.86 3.63
C ALA A 249 -11.63 -23.24 2.68
N GLU A 250 -12.70 -23.99 2.33
CA GLU A 250 -13.80 -23.38 1.57
C GLU A 250 -14.33 -22.12 2.26
N ASP A 251 -14.55 -22.22 3.56
CA ASP A 251 -14.83 -21.09 4.46
C ASP A 251 -14.45 -21.45 5.89
N VAL A 252 -14.14 -20.42 6.69
CA VAL A 252 -13.96 -20.54 8.14
C VAL A 252 -14.90 -19.54 8.79
N GLU A 253 -15.93 -20.02 9.48
CA GLU A 253 -17.02 -19.17 9.97
C GLU A 253 -17.46 -19.56 11.39
N GLY A 254 -18.40 -18.79 11.95
CA GLY A 254 -19.05 -19.10 13.22
C GLY A 254 -18.07 -19.21 14.40
N ASP A 255 -18.28 -20.24 15.22
CA ASP A 255 -17.52 -20.47 16.44
C ASP A 255 -16.03 -20.78 16.16
N ALA A 256 -15.71 -21.41 15.03
CA ALA A 256 -14.33 -21.70 14.66
C ALA A 256 -13.53 -20.40 14.43
N LEU A 257 -14.06 -19.47 13.63
CA LEU A 257 -13.39 -18.20 13.35
C LEU A 257 -13.24 -17.37 14.63
N ALA A 258 -14.30 -17.26 15.43
CA ALA A 258 -14.28 -16.51 16.68
C ALA A 258 -13.24 -17.08 17.66
N ALA A 259 -13.17 -18.39 17.81
CA ALA A 259 -12.22 -19.05 18.70
C ALA A 259 -10.76 -18.87 18.22
N LEU A 260 -10.49 -18.99 16.93
CA LEU A 260 -9.15 -18.73 16.35
C LEU A 260 -8.70 -17.29 16.61
N ILE A 261 -9.59 -16.30 16.42
CA ILE A 261 -9.30 -14.89 16.71
C ILE A 261 -8.99 -14.69 18.20
N VAL A 262 -9.83 -15.23 19.09
CA VAL A 262 -9.62 -15.09 20.55
C VAL A 262 -8.30 -15.71 21.00
N ASN A 263 -7.96 -16.90 20.51
CA ASN A 263 -6.71 -17.57 20.85
C ASN A 263 -5.48 -16.80 20.35
N LYS A 264 -5.56 -16.21 19.17
CA LYS A 264 -4.52 -15.34 18.63
C LYS A 264 -4.36 -14.06 19.46
N LEU A 265 -5.46 -13.35 19.77
CA LEU A 265 -5.43 -12.13 20.57
C LEU A 265 -4.88 -12.36 21.98
N LYS A 266 -5.13 -13.55 22.55
CA LYS A 266 -4.56 -13.97 23.83
C LYS A 266 -3.10 -14.47 23.73
N GLY A 267 -2.53 -14.55 22.53
CA GLY A 267 -1.18 -15.06 22.30
C GLY A 267 -1.02 -16.57 22.56
N VAL A 268 -2.13 -17.32 22.65
CA VAL A 268 -2.11 -18.77 22.90
C VAL A 268 -1.75 -19.55 21.64
N PHE A 269 -2.31 -19.15 20.49
CA PHE A 269 -2.07 -19.82 19.21
C PHE A 269 -2.12 -18.82 18.05
N ASN A 270 -1.07 -18.81 17.23
CA ASN A 270 -0.98 -17.92 16.07
C ASN A 270 -1.47 -18.65 14.82
N SER A 271 -2.65 -18.26 14.35
CA SER A 271 -3.25 -18.82 13.14
C SER A 271 -3.85 -17.75 12.25
N VAL A 272 -3.86 -18.03 10.96
CA VAL A 272 -4.53 -17.20 9.93
C VAL A 272 -5.41 -18.12 9.09
N ALA A 273 -6.65 -17.72 8.88
CA ALA A 273 -7.59 -18.42 8.02
C ALA A 273 -7.82 -17.62 6.75
N VAL A 274 -7.82 -18.31 5.61
CA VAL A 274 -8.10 -17.77 4.28
C VAL A 274 -9.08 -18.67 3.54
N LYS A 275 -9.87 -18.08 2.64
CA LYS A 275 -10.75 -18.87 1.77
C LYS A 275 -9.96 -19.52 0.66
N ALA A 276 -10.32 -20.75 0.31
CA ALA A 276 -9.76 -21.47 -0.82
C ALA A 276 -10.00 -20.71 -2.13
N PRO A 277 -8.99 -20.62 -3.03
CA PRO A 277 -9.13 -19.96 -4.31
C PRO A 277 -10.01 -20.77 -5.27
N GLY A 278 -10.73 -20.06 -6.16
CA GLY A 278 -11.60 -20.68 -7.15
C GLY A 278 -12.93 -21.19 -6.60
N PHE A 279 -13.68 -21.87 -7.47
CA PHE A 279 -15.00 -22.47 -7.18
C PHE A 279 -15.13 -23.83 -7.87
N GLY A 280 -15.92 -24.74 -7.29
CA GLY A 280 -16.17 -26.07 -7.85
C GLY A 280 -14.89 -26.87 -8.13
N ASP A 281 -14.82 -27.53 -9.28
CA ASP A 281 -13.67 -28.37 -9.65
C ASP A 281 -12.35 -27.56 -9.76
N ARG A 282 -12.42 -26.29 -10.14
CA ARG A 282 -11.24 -25.41 -10.16
C ARG A 282 -10.66 -25.19 -8.78
N ARG A 283 -11.50 -25.05 -7.75
CA ARG A 283 -11.04 -24.97 -6.36
C ARG A 283 -10.25 -26.21 -5.97
N LYS A 284 -10.77 -27.39 -6.29
CA LYS A 284 -10.09 -28.66 -6.00
C LYS A 284 -8.73 -28.75 -6.66
N GLU A 285 -8.63 -28.33 -7.92
CA GLU A 285 -7.39 -28.33 -8.66
C GLU A 285 -6.38 -27.30 -8.13
N MET A 286 -6.84 -26.11 -7.72
CA MET A 286 -5.96 -25.11 -7.10
C MET A 286 -5.49 -25.55 -5.71
N LEU A 287 -6.34 -26.20 -4.91
CA LEU A 287 -5.94 -26.77 -3.63
C LEU A 287 -4.89 -27.88 -3.82
N ARG A 288 -5.00 -28.71 -4.87
CA ARG A 288 -3.97 -29.70 -5.23
C ARG A 288 -2.66 -29.04 -5.64
N ASP A 289 -2.70 -27.92 -6.39
CA ASP A 289 -1.50 -27.18 -6.75
C ASP A 289 -0.80 -26.63 -5.50
N ILE A 290 -1.56 -26.08 -4.54
CA ILE A 290 -1.04 -25.60 -3.25
C ILE A 290 -0.46 -26.76 -2.43
N ALA A 291 -1.16 -27.90 -2.37
CA ALA A 291 -0.68 -29.09 -1.66
C ALA A 291 0.62 -29.61 -2.25
N THR A 292 0.71 -29.72 -3.59
CA THR A 292 1.94 -30.13 -4.29
C THR A 292 3.09 -29.16 -3.99
N LEU A 293 2.83 -27.84 -4.02
CA LEU A 293 3.83 -26.81 -3.74
C LEU A 293 4.35 -26.88 -2.30
N THR A 294 3.49 -27.17 -1.35
CA THR A 294 3.80 -27.11 0.09
C THR A 294 4.15 -28.45 0.70
N GLY A 295 4.04 -29.54 -0.08
CA GLY A 295 4.30 -30.90 0.38
C GLY A 295 3.24 -31.44 1.33
N GLY A 296 2.03 -30.86 1.31
CA GLY A 296 0.89 -31.32 2.12
C GLY A 296 -0.14 -32.12 1.32
N GLU A 297 -1.22 -32.50 1.99
CA GLU A 297 -2.36 -33.18 1.38
C GLU A 297 -3.63 -32.34 1.47
N VAL A 298 -4.52 -32.48 0.48
CA VAL A 298 -5.84 -31.83 0.52
C VAL A 298 -6.77 -32.70 1.35
N ILE A 299 -7.25 -32.16 2.46
CA ILE A 299 -8.21 -32.87 3.32
C ILE A 299 -9.62 -32.70 2.71
N SER A 300 -10.09 -33.76 2.09
CA SER A 300 -11.35 -33.76 1.34
C SER A 300 -12.18 -35.02 1.62
N SER A 301 -13.49 -34.84 1.67
CA SER A 301 -14.42 -35.97 1.78
C SER A 301 -14.41 -36.87 0.53
N ASP A 302 -14.03 -36.32 -0.63
CA ASP A 302 -13.97 -37.08 -1.89
C ASP A 302 -12.92 -38.22 -1.85
N ILE A 303 -11.87 -38.04 -1.02
CA ILE A 303 -10.82 -39.05 -0.81
C ILE A 303 -10.96 -39.76 0.55
N GLY A 304 -12.07 -39.52 1.25
CA GLY A 304 -12.39 -40.17 2.52
C GLY A 304 -11.61 -39.66 3.73
N LEU A 305 -10.89 -38.53 3.62
CA LEU A 305 -10.16 -37.92 4.73
C LEU A 305 -11.04 -36.97 5.55
N GLU A 306 -11.06 -37.18 6.86
CA GLU A 306 -11.69 -36.28 7.82
C GLU A 306 -10.63 -35.60 8.71
N PHE A 307 -10.99 -34.45 9.34
CA PHE A 307 -10.05 -33.70 10.19
C PHE A 307 -9.49 -34.52 11.37
N LYS A 308 -10.26 -35.51 11.87
CA LYS A 308 -9.82 -36.42 12.94
C LYS A 308 -8.69 -37.35 12.51
N ASP A 309 -8.54 -37.61 11.20
CA ASP A 309 -7.58 -38.55 10.65
C ASP A 309 -6.28 -37.84 10.21
N VAL A 310 -6.22 -36.49 10.35
CA VAL A 310 -5.09 -35.67 9.90
C VAL A 310 -3.93 -35.78 10.87
N SER A 311 -2.78 -36.25 10.38
CA SER A 311 -1.48 -36.16 11.07
C SER A 311 -0.73 -34.87 10.67
N LEU A 312 0.25 -34.48 11.47
CA LEU A 312 1.08 -33.29 11.17
C LEU A 312 1.87 -33.42 9.86
N ASP A 313 2.17 -34.62 9.44
CA ASP A 313 2.91 -34.91 8.19
C ASP A 313 2.06 -34.65 6.94
N MET A 314 0.74 -34.65 7.08
CA MET A 314 -0.19 -34.31 6.01
C MET A 314 -0.35 -32.79 5.80
N LEU A 315 0.15 -32.00 6.76
CA LEU A 315 0.09 -30.54 6.66
C LEU A 315 1.21 -30.02 5.76
N GLY A 316 0.87 -29.10 4.85
CA GLY A 316 1.86 -28.42 4.05
C GLY A 316 2.80 -27.55 4.90
N ARG A 317 3.96 -27.21 4.33
CA ARG A 317 4.95 -26.34 4.95
C ARG A 317 5.44 -25.29 3.96
N ALA A 318 5.83 -24.13 4.48
CA ALA A 318 6.49 -23.08 3.69
C ALA A 318 7.51 -22.33 4.57
N SER A 319 8.45 -21.62 3.94
CA SER A 319 9.39 -20.75 4.67
C SER A 319 8.66 -19.55 5.26
N SER A 320 7.80 -18.91 4.48
CA SER A 320 6.93 -17.86 4.97
C SER A 320 5.60 -17.82 4.21
N VAL A 321 4.57 -17.28 4.86
CA VAL A 321 3.28 -16.97 4.24
C VAL A 321 2.91 -15.55 4.59
N ARG A 322 2.55 -14.76 3.57
CA ARG A 322 2.03 -13.40 3.72
C ARG A 322 0.59 -13.36 3.26
N VAL A 323 -0.29 -12.82 4.09
CA VAL A 323 -1.72 -12.67 3.78
C VAL A 323 -2.12 -11.22 3.99
N ASP A 324 -2.56 -10.57 2.94
CA ASP A 324 -3.17 -9.25 2.98
C ASP A 324 -4.71 -9.34 2.88
N LYS A 325 -5.38 -8.23 2.66
CA LYS A 325 -6.85 -8.19 2.54
C LYS A 325 -7.38 -8.94 1.32
N GLU A 326 -6.60 -9.05 0.26
CA GLU A 326 -7.03 -9.55 -1.05
C GLU A 326 -6.27 -10.81 -1.48
N ASN A 327 -5.02 -10.97 -1.03
CA ASN A 327 -4.10 -11.99 -1.52
C ASN A 327 -3.48 -12.83 -0.41
N THR A 328 -3.11 -14.05 -0.77
CA THR A 328 -2.25 -14.94 0.02
C THR A 328 -1.05 -15.32 -0.82
N THR A 329 0.15 -15.07 -0.31
CA THR A 329 1.43 -15.40 -0.94
C THR A 329 2.15 -16.45 -0.10
N ILE A 330 2.44 -17.60 -0.70
CA ILE A 330 3.23 -18.69 -0.12
C ILE A 330 4.64 -18.59 -0.69
N VAL A 331 5.65 -18.54 0.16
CA VAL A 331 7.06 -18.37 -0.19
C VAL A 331 7.86 -19.56 0.32
N GLY A 332 8.66 -20.19 -0.51
CA GLY A 332 9.50 -21.32 -0.14
C GLY A 332 8.68 -22.52 0.31
N GLY A 333 7.77 -22.99 -0.54
CA GLY A 333 7.01 -24.22 -0.32
C GLY A 333 7.94 -25.44 -0.19
N ALA A 334 7.63 -26.34 0.74
CA ALA A 334 8.46 -27.52 1.04
C ALA A 334 8.10 -28.75 0.19
N GLY A 335 7.36 -28.56 -0.92
CA GLY A 335 6.99 -29.62 -1.85
C GLY A 335 8.19 -30.24 -2.59
N ASP A 336 8.03 -31.49 -3.02
CA ASP A 336 9.05 -32.15 -3.84
C ASP A 336 9.11 -31.50 -5.24
N ALA A 337 10.28 -31.01 -5.62
CA ALA A 337 10.51 -30.34 -6.90
C ALA A 337 10.15 -31.23 -8.12
N ARG A 338 10.21 -32.55 -8.00
CA ARG A 338 9.80 -33.49 -9.06
C ARG A 338 8.28 -33.47 -9.21
N LEU A 339 7.54 -33.55 -8.10
CA LEU A 339 6.07 -33.51 -8.10
C LEU A 339 5.56 -32.18 -8.64
N ILE A 340 6.21 -31.07 -8.29
CA ILE A 340 5.89 -29.73 -8.83
C ILE A 340 6.11 -29.71 -10.34
N LYS A 341 7.22 -30.23 -10.84
CA LYS A 341 7.53 -30.32 -12.26
C LYS A 341 6.56 -31.21 -13.04
N ASP A 342 6.20 -32.35 -12.47
CA ASP A 342 5.21 -33.25 -13.05
C ASP A 342 3.83 -32.59 -13.11
N ARG A 343 3.47 -31.84 -12.08
CA ARG A 343 2.23 -31.07 -12.04
C ARG A 343 2.20 -29.99 -13.12
N ILE A 344 3.29 -29.22 -13.27
CA ILE A 344 3.47 -28.23 -14.34
C ILE A 344 3.32 -28.88 -15.72
N THR A 345 3.92 -30.04 -15.93
CA THR A 345 3.83 -30.78 -17.18
C THR A 345 2.40 -31.24 -17.47
N SER A 346 1.69 -31.73 -16.45
CA SER A 346 0.29 -32.11 -16.56
C SER A 346 -0.60 -30.91 -16.97
N ILE A 347 -0.41 -29.75 -16.37
CA ILE A 347 -1.15 -28.53 -16.72
C ILE A 347 -0.85 -28.12 -18.18
N LYS A 348 0.40 -28.19 -18.64
CA LYS A 348 0.79 -27.91 -20.02
C LYS A 348 0.08 -28.85 -21.01
N SER A 349 -0.03 -30.14 -20.69
CA SER A 349 -0.76 -31.10 -21.53
C SER A 349 -2.26 -30.75 -21.60
N GLN A 350 -2.88 -30.38 -20.48
CA GLN A 350 -4.27 -29.94 -20.44
C GLN A 350 -4.51 -28.68 -21.29
N ILE A 351 -3.57 -27.72 -21.29
CA ILE A 351 -3.64 -26.53 -22.15
C ILE A 351 -3.63 -26.91 -23.62
N ALA A 352 -2.81 -27.91 -24.02
CA ALA A 352 -2.72 -28.36 -25.39
C ALA A 352 -3.97 -29.12 -25.86
N GLU A 353 -4.64 -29.84 -24.97
CA GLU A 353 -5.79 -30.68 -25.29
C GLU A 353 -7.14 -29.92 -25.22
N THR A 354 -7.21 -28.83 -24.46
CA THR A 354 -8.47 -28.09 -24.26
C THR A 354 -8.89 -27.34 -25.53
N LYS A 355 -10.17 -27.46 -25.90
CA LYS A 355 -10.79 -26.77 -27.02
C LYS A 355 -11.49 -25.46 -26.62
N SER A 356 -11.67 -25.23 -25.32
CA SER A 356 -12.28 -24.02 -24.77
C SER A 356 -11.23 -22.93 -24.57
N ASP A 357 -11.40 -21.78 -25.20
CA ASP A 357 -10.48 -20.66 -25.04
C ASP A 357 -10.49 -20.14 -23.61
N TYR A 358 -11.66 -20.13 -22.96
CA TYR A 358 -11.80 -19.76 -21.56
C TYR A 358 -11.07 -20.72 -20.60
N ASP A 359 -11.18 -22.04 -20.80
CA ASP A 359 -10.47 -23.01 -19.99
C ASP A 359 -8.97 -22.95 -20.24
N ARG A 360 -8.57 -22.71 -21.49
CA ARG A 360 -7.16 -22.49 -21.86
C ARG A 360 -6.59 -21.30 -21.11
N GLU A 361 -7.27 -20.16 -21.08
CA GLU A 361 -6.86 -18.98 -20.33
C GLU A 361 -6.69 -19.28 -18.83
N LYS A 362 -7.65 -19.97 -18.23
CA LYS A 362 -7.61 -20.35 -16.81
C LYS A 362 -6.52 -21.38 -16.47
N LEU A 363 -6.24 -22.29 -17.36
CA LEU A 363 -5.09 -23.20 -17.22
C LEU A 363 -3.75 -22.48 -17.36
N GLN A 364 -3.66 -21.51 -18.27
CA GLN A 364 -2.47 -20.66 -18.42
C GLN A 364 -2.22 -19.81 -17.16
N GLU A 365 -3.27 -19.20 -16.60
CA GLU A 365 -3.19 -18.47 -15.32
C GLU A 365 -2.66 -19.38 -14.19
N ARG A 366 -3.20 -20.59 -14.08
CA ARG A 366 -2.78 -21.57 -13.09
C ARG A 366 -1.33 -22.02 -13.28
N LEU A 367 -0.94 -22.25 -14.54
CA LEU A 367 0.44 -22.56 -14.91
C LEU A 367 1.40 -21.44 -14.51
N ALA A 368 1.06 -20.20 -14.81
CA ALA A 368 1.88 -19.03 -14.48
C ALA A 368 2.08 -18.90 -12.95
N LYS A 369 1.01 -19.11 -12.16
CA LYS A 369 1.09 -19.08 -10.69
C LYS A 369 1.98 -20.18 -10.11
N LEU A 370 1.97 -21.38 -10.67
CA LEU A 370 2.76 -22.51 -10.16
C LEU A 370 4.20 -22.52 -10.69
N ALA A 371 4.41 -22.15 -11.97
CA ALA A 371 5.70 -22.22 -12.63
C ALA A 371 6.56 -20.96 -12.42
N GLY A 372 5.95 -19.82 -12.10
CA GLY A 372 6.64 -18.53 -11.99
C GLY A 372 7.54 -18.41 -10.75
N GLY A 373 7.27 -19.18 -9.70
CA GLY A 373 7.95 -19.02 -8.42
C GLY A 373 7.71 -17.66 -7.78
N VAL A 374 8.48 -17.35 -6.74
CA VAL A 374 8.49 -16.05 -6.04
C VAL A 374 9.91 -15.51 -6.01
N ALA A 375 10.10 -14.28 -6.49
CA ALA A 375 11.36 -13.57 -6.29
C ALA A 375 11.36 -12.95 -4.89
N VAL A 376 12.36 -13.24 -4.09
CA VAL A 376 12.52 -12.75 -2.72
C VAL A 376 13.70 -11.79 -2.68
N ILE A 377 13.42 -10.53 -2.38
CA ILE A 377 14.44 -9.52 -2.11
C ILE A 377 14.71 -9.55 -0.61
N SER A 378 15.83 -10.17 -0.22
CA SER A 378 16.29 -10.23 1.17
C SER A 378 17.11 -8.98 1.47
N VAL A 379 16.55 -8.06 2.25
CA VAL A 379 17.18 -6.76 2.54
C VAL A 379 18.27 -6.91 3.57
N GLY A 380 19.48 -6.48 3.22
CA GLY A 380 20.64 -6.47 4.10
C GLY A 380 21.04 -5.07 4.56
N ALA A 381 21.43 -4.95 5.84
CA ALA A 381 21.96 -3.71 6.41
C ALA A 381 22.79 -3.98 7.66
N ALA A 382 23.58 -2.99 8.07
CA ALA A 382 24.41 -3.10 9.26
C ALA A 382 23.62 -2.96 10.58
N THR A 383 22.48 -2.28 10.54
CA THR A 383 21.64 -2.02 11.71
C THR A 383 20.16 -2.31 11.39
N GLU A 384 19.38 -2.64 12.42
CA GLU A 384 17.94 -2.87 12.28
C GLU A 384 17.19 -1.62 11.77
N VAL A 385 17.62 -0.43 12.19
CA VAL A 385 17.02 0.84 11.75
C VAL A 385 17.23 1.05 10.25
N GLU A 386 18.45 0.84 9.75
CA GLU A 386 18.78 0.94 8.33
C GLU A 386 18.04 -0.13 7.51
N MET A 387 17.95 -1.35 8.04
CA MET A 387 17.26 -2.45 7.38
C MET A 387 15.76 -2.16 7.19
N LYS A 388 15.11 -1.64 8.23
CA LYS A 388 13.69 -1.26 8.16
C LYS A 388 13.46 -0.11 7.16
N GLU A 389 14.32 0.89 7.16
CA GLU A 389 14.26 2.01 6.21
C GLU A 389 14.44 1.53 4.77
N LYS A 390 15.47 0.72 4.51
CA LYS A 390 15.70 0.13 3.18
C LYS A 390 14.53 -0.74 2.72
N LYS A 391 13.96 -1.54 3.62
CA LYS A 391 12.82 -2.40 3.31
C LYS A 391 11.60 -1.59 2.87
N LEU A 392 11.25 -0.53 3.61
CA LEU A 392 10.14 0.36 3.24
C LEU A 392 10.37 0.98 1.86
N ARG A 393 11.57 1.47 1.61
CA ARG A 393 11.95 2.08 0.33
C ARG A 393 11.89 1.09 -0.85
N ILE A 394 12.29 -0.16 -0.65
CA ILE A 394 12.19 -1.22 -1.66
C ILE A 394 10.72 -1.61 -1.90
N ASP A 395 9.90 -1.69 -0.84
CA ASP A 395 8.47 -1.96 -0.96
C ASP A 395 7.77 -0.86 -1.79
N ASP A 396 8.06 0.43 -1.52
CA ASP A 396 7.51 1.57 -2.28
C ASP A 396 7.96 1.53 -3.76
N ALA A 397 9.25 1.26 -4.01
CA ALA A 397 9.77 1.15 -5.36
C ALA A 397 9.14 -0.02 -6.15
N LEU A 398 8.87 -1.13 -5.49
CA LEU A 398 8.18 -2.27 -6.09
C LEU A 398 6.73 -1.91 -6.43
N ALA A 399 6.03 -1.23 -5.53
CA ALA A 399 4.66 -0.78 -5.76
C ALA A 399 4.58 0.26 -6.90
N ALA A 400 5.48 1.25 -6.91
CA ALA A 400 5.61 2.22 -8.00
C ALA A 400 5.88 1.55 -9.34
N THR A 401 6.75 0.54 -9.36
CA THR A 401 7.07 -0.21 -10.58
C THR A 401 5.87 -0.97 -11.11
N ARG A 402 5.09 -1.64 -10.24
CA ARG A 402 3.83 -2.30 -10.61
C ARG A 402 2.82 -1.30 -11.17
N ALA A 403 2.67 -0.14 -10.51
CA ALA A 403 1.80 0.93 -10.97
C ALA A 403 2.19 1.48 -12.35
N ALA A 404 3.51 1.55 -12.65
CA ALA A 404 4.01 1.95 -13.96
C ALA A 404 3.76 0.88 -15.04
N VAL A 405 3.93 -0.40 -14.72
CA VAL A 405 3.62 -1.50 -15.65
C VAL A 405 2.12 -1.51 -15.99
N GLU A 406 1.26 -1.18 -15.02
CA GLU A 406 -0.20 -1.20 -15.18
C GLU A 406 -0.74 -0.03 -16.03
N GLU A 407 -0.31 1.21 -15.77
CA GLU A 407 -0.86 2.42 -16.44
C GLU A 407 0.18 3.25 -17.20
N GLY A 408 1.41 2.78 -17.31
CA GLY A 408 2.48 3.54 -17.95
C GLY A 408 3.11 4.59 -17.02
N TYR A 409 3.95 5.42 -17.61
CA TYR A 409 4.69 6.46 -16.91
C TYR A 409 4.59 7.83 -17.60
N VAL A 410 4.82 8.88 -16.83
CA VAL A 410 4.86 10.29 -17.25
C VAL A 410 6.18 10.93 -16.81
N PRO A 411 6.54 12.15 -17.30
CA PRO A 411 7.68 12.89 -16.78
C PRO A 411 7.57 13.13 -15.27
N GLY A 412 8.60 12.75 -14.52
CA GLY A 412 8.60 12.78 -13.06
C GLY A 412 8.91 14.16 -12.45
N GLY A 413 9.13 14.16 -11.12
CA GLY A 413 9.51 15.36 -10.37
C GLY A 413 8.47 16.48 -10.37
N GLY A 414 7.19 16.16 -10.51
CA GLY A 414 6.08 17.12 -10.60
C GLY A 414 5.91 17.76 -11.99
N SER A 415 6.78 17.43 -12.96
CA SER A 415 6.78 18.04 -14.30
C SER A 415 5.51 17.70 -15.10
N ALA A 416 4.97 16.47 -14.95
CA ALA A 416 3.72 16.07 -15.62
C ALA A 416 2.52 16.92 -15.15
N LEU A 417 2.43 17.25 -13.87
CA LEU A 417 1.38 18.13 -13.34
C LEU A 417 1.51 19.55 -13.89
N LEU A 418 2.74 20.10 -13.99
CA LEU A 418 2.97 21.41 -14.62
C LEU A 418 2.59 21.40 -16.10
N SER A 419 2.85 20.32 -16.82
CA SER A 419 2.53 20.21 -18.25
C SER A 419 1.03 20.19 -18.51
N ALA A 420 0.18 19.85 -17.52
CA ALA A 420 -1.27 19.93 -17.59
C ALA A 420 -1.82 21.38 -17.47
N ILE A 421 -1.04 22.31 -16.91
CA ILE A 421 -1.46 23.70 -16.64
C ILE A 421 -2.08 24.39 -17.86
N PRO A 422 -1.50 24.35 -19.08
CA PRO A 422 -2.12 24.99 -20.25
C PRO A 422 -3.52 24.45 -20.58
N THR A 423 -3.74 23.16 -20.38
CA THR A 423 -5.04 22.51 -20.62
C THR A 423 -6.06 22.94 -19.56
N VAL A 424 -5.67 22.96 -18.29
CA VAL A 424 -6.52 23.41 -17.19
C VAL A 424 -6.79 24.92 -17.30
N LYS A 425 -5.84 25.76 -17.74
CA LYS A 425 -6.06 27.18 -18.01
C LYS A 425 -7.16 27.42 -19.07
N LYS A 426 -7.22 26.59 -20.12
CA LYS A 426 -8.30 26.65 -21.11
C LYS A 426 -9.65 26.32 -20.47
N LEU A 427 -9.72 25.30 -19.62
CA LEU A 427 -10.92 24.97 -18.86
C LEU A 427 -11.34 26.15 -17.97
N VAL A 428 -10.44 26.73 -17.17
CA VAL A 428 -10.71 27.88 -16.29
C VAL A 428 -11.25 29.05 -17.08
N ALA A 429 -10.74 29.30 -18.30
CA ALA A 429 -11.24 30.39 -19.15
C ALA A 429 -12.65 30.14 -19.68
N SER A 430 -13.11 28.91 -19.79
CA SER A 430 -14.46 28.54 -20.24
C SER A 430 -15.50 28.50 -19.12
N LEU A 431 -15.09 28.55 -17.84
CA LEU A 431 -15.96 28.52 -16.67
C LEU A 431 -16.26 29.93 -16.16
N ASN A 432 -17.32 30.07 -15.35
CA ASN A 432 -17.75 31.34 -14.76
C ASN A 432 -17.98 31.20 -13.24
N GLY A 433 -18.00 32.36 -12.53
CA GLY A 433 -18.31 32.41 -11.08
C GLY A 433 -17.45 31.52 -10.23
N ASP A 434 -18.05 30.93 -9.21
CA ASP A 434 -17.35 30.10 -8.23
C ASP A 434 -16.82 28.77 -8.80
N GLU A 435 -17.42 28.26 -9.88
CA GLU A 435 -16.92 27.09 -10.59
C GLU A 435 -15.55 27.39 -11.23
N LYS A 436 -15.40 28.55 -11.84
CA LYS A 436 -14.11 29.03 -12.35
C LYS A 436 -13.09 29.17 -11.24
N THR A 437 -13.50 29.68 -10.08
CA THR A 437 -12.66 29.83 -8.91
C THR A 437 -12.21 28.46 -8.40
N GLY A 438 -13.11 27.47 -8.33
CA GLY A 438 -12.77 26.09 -7.97
C GLY A 438 -11.73 25.46 -8.88
N ALA A 439 -11.88 25.62 -10.19
CA ALA A 439 -10.90 25.14 -11.16
C ALA A 439 -9.55 25.89 -11.05
N ALA A 440 -9.55 27.18 -10.73
CA ALA A 440 -8.33 27.97 -10.52
C ALA A 440 -7.57 27.54 -9.25
N ILE A 441 -8.25 27.04 -8.22
CA ILE A 441 -7.61 26.46 -7.03
C ILE A 441 -6.74 25.27 -7.43
N VAL A 442 -7.29 24.34 -8.21
CA VAL A 442 -6.52 23.17 -8.69
C VAL A 442 -5.36 23.64 -9.56
N LEU A 443 -5.59 24.58 -10.47
CA LEU A 443 -4.53 25.13 -11.33
C LEU A 443 -3.30 25.60 -10.54
N LYS A 444 -3.50 26.28 -9.39
CA LYS A 444 -2.41 26.69 -8.51
C LYS A 444 -1.80 25.50 -7.79
N ALA A 445 -2.60 24.56 -7.33
CA ALA A 445 -2.12 23.38 -6.60
C ALA A 445 -1.19 22.50 -7.44
N LEU A 446 -1.38 22.45 -8.78
CA LEU A 446 -0.52 21.67 -9.68
C LEU A 446 0.96 22.10 -9.65
N GLU A 447 1.26 23.32 -9.19
CA GLU A 447 2.64 23.82 -9.08
C GLU A 447 3.33 23.37 -7.79
N GLU A 448 2.58 23.02 -6.73
CA GLU A 448 3.13 22.81 -5.40
C GLU A 448 4.10 21.62 -5.28
N PRO A 449 3.90 20.46 -5.94
CA PRO A 449 4.86 19.37 -5.84
C PRO A 449 6.28 19.75 -6.28
N ILE A 450 6.43 20.36 -7.44
CA ILE A 450 7.76 20.82 -7.92
C ILE A 450 8.30 21.98 -7.07
N ARG A 451 7.44 22.88 -6.58
CA ARG A 451 7.82 23.95 -5.65
C ARG A 451 8.41 23.37 -4.36
N GLN A 452 7.77 22.33 -3.81
CA GLN A 452 8.23 21.69 -2.60
C GLN A 452 9.53 20.92 -2.82
N ILE A 453 9.68 20.20 -3.94
CA ILE A 453 10.93 19.54 -4.33
C ILE A 453 12.08 20.56 -4.42
N ALA A 454 11.83 21.69 -5.07
CA ALA A 454 12.81 22.78 -5.18
C ALA A 454 13.19 23.36 -3.81
N LYS A 455 12.19 23.61 -2.95
CA LYS A 455 12.37 24.12 -1.59
C LYS A 455 13.22 23.16 -0.74
N ASN A 456 12.97 21.87 -0.82
CA ASN A 456 13.74 20.85 -0.12
C ASN A 456 15.19 20.75 -0.65
N ALA A 457 15.40 21.16 -1.90
CA ALA A 457 16.74 21.30 -2.50
C ALA A 457 17.43 22.64 -2.17
N GLY A 458 16.80 23.53 -1.40
CA GLY A 458 17.33 24.86 -1.05
C GLY A 458 17.22 25.90 -2.18
N LEU A 459 16.26 25.72 -3.10
CA LEU A 459 16.07 26.55 -4.29
C LEU A 459 14.71 27.27 -4.26
N ASP A 460 14.61 28.38 -5.04
CA ASP A 460 13.33 29.06 -5.23
C ASP A 460 12.45 28.31 -6.24
N GLY A 461 11.38 27.71 -5.74
CA GLY A 461 10.42 26.97 -6.55
C GLY A 461 9.69 27.82 -7.58
N SER A 462 9.52 29.14 -7.34
CA SER A 462 8.83 30.04 -8.28
C SER A 462 9.62 30.23 -9.56
N VAL A 463 10.95 30.39 -9.43
CA VAL A 463 11.86 30.52 -10.57
C VAL A 463 11.88 29.22 -11.40
N ILE A 464 11.86 28.08 -10.73
CA ILE A 464 11.88 26.77 -11.40
C ILE A 464 10.57 26.54 -12.17
N VAL A 465 9.42 26.78 -11.52
CA VAL A 465 8.11 26.65 -12.15
C VAL A 465 8.00 27.55 -13.39
N ASP A 466 8.38 28.84 -13.26
CA ASP A 466 8.33 29.79 -14.38
C ASP A 466 9.17 29.31 -15.58
N LYS A 467 10.42 28.87 -15.31
CA LYS A 467 11.31 28.38 -16.37
C LYS A 467 10.78 27.11 -17.05
N VAL A 468 10.19 26.17 -16.28
CA VAL A 468 9.67 24.92 -16.84
C VAL A 468 8.42 25.19 -17.69
N ILE A 469 7.49 26.00 -17.20
CA ILE A 469 6.24 26.34 -17.94
C ILE A 469 6.57 27.11 -19.23
N ASN A 470 7.48 28.07 -19.17
CA ASN A 470 7.81 28.94 -20.31
C ASN A 470 8.71 28.28 -21.35
N ALA A 471 9.36 27.18 -21.02
CA ALA A 471 10.20 26.43 -21.98
C ALA A 471 9.41 25.86 -23.16
N LYS A 472 8.11 25.61 -23.02
CA LYS A 472 7.21 25.06 -24.06
C LYS A 472 7.77 23.79 -24.75
N LYS A 473 8.55 23.01 -24.02
CA LYS A 473 9.12 21.74 -24.49
C LYS A 473 8.39 20.58 -23.81
N SER A 474 8.12 19.52 -24.56
CA SER A 474 7.60 18.28 -23.99
C SER A 474 8.63 17.64 -23.06
N ASN A 475 8.17 16.96 -22.01
CA ASN A 475 8.97 16.26 -21.00
C ASN A 475 10.00 17.12 -20.25
N TYR A 476 9.99 18.44 -20.45
CA TYR A 476 10.97 19.34 -19.84
C TYR A 476 10.67 19.57 -18.37
N GLY A 477 11.68 19.45 -17.53
CA GLY A 477 11.55 19.60 -16.09
C GLY A 477 12.85 20.00 -15.43
N PHE A 478 12.88 19.86 -14.11
CA PHE A 478 14.01 20.21 -13.27
C PHE A 478 14.49 19.02 -12.45
N ASP A 479 15.71 18.57 -12.73
CA ASP A 479 16.43 17.58 -11.94
C ASP A 479 17.00 18.25 -10.68
N ALA A 480 16.30 18.08 -9.56
CA ALA A 480 16.67 18.69 -8.29
C ALA A 480 17.91 18.05 -7.64
N LEU A 481 18.26 16.81 -8.00
CA LEU A 481 19.44 16.14 -7.51
C LEU A 481 20.70 16.82 -8.08
N ASN A 482 20.74 16.98 -9.40
CA ASN A 482 21.88 17.52 -10.14
C ASN A 482 21.78 19.04 -10.42
N ASN A 483 20.70 19.68 -9.97
CA ASN A 483 20.44 21.11 -10.12
C ASN A 483 20.48 21.58 -11.58
N LYS A 484 19.82 20.85 -12.49
CA LYS A 484 19.81 21.13 -13.92
C LYS A 484 18.43 20.98 -14.55
N TYR A 485 18.17 21.72 -15.61
CA TYR A 485 16.99 21.57 -16.46
C TYR A 485 17.27 20.57 -17.57
N CYS A 486 16.38 19.60 -17.77
CA CYS A 486 16.58 18.52 -18.74
C CYS A 486 15.25 17.97 -19.26
N ASP A 487 15.32 17.10 -20.28
CA ASP A 487 14.23 16.19 -20.59
C ASP A 487 14.18 15.11 -19.49
N MET A 488 13.07 15.06 -18.76
CA MET A 488 12.91 14.20 -17.60
C MET A 488 12.87 12.72 -18.03
N VAL A 489 12.23 12.42 -19.16
CA VAL A 489 12.11 11.05 -19.66
C VAL A 489 13.46 10.53 -20.16
N GLU A 490 14.20 11.32 -20.94
CA GLU A 490 15.54 10.95 -21.39
C GLU A 490 16.53 10.78 -20.23
N SER A 491 16.36 11.61 -19.18
CA SER A 491 17.17 11.55 -17.96
C SER A 491 16.76 10.42 -17.01
N GLY A 492 15.70 9.66 -17.34
CA GLY A 492 15.18 8.56 -16.52
C GLY A 492 14.38 9.00 -15.30
N ILE A 493 14.04 10.28 -15.19
CA ILE A 493 13.23 10.83 -14.08
C ILE A 493 11.76 10.72 -14.48
N ILE A 494 11.14 9.61 -14.13
CA ILE A 494 9.78 9.25 -14.53
C ILE A 494 8.94 8.84 -13.31
N ASP A 495 7.66 9.20 -13.33
CA ASP A 495 6.69 8.83 -12.31
C ASP A 495 5.60 7.93 -12.90
N PRO A 496 5.07 6.92 -12.18
CA PRO A 496 3.95 6.13 -12.66
C PRO A 496 2.70 7.00 -12.86
N THR A 497 2.01 6.80 -14.00
CA THR A 497 0.78 7.55 -14.31
C THR A 497 -0.30 7.30 -13.26
N LYS A 498 -0.43 6.05 -12.81
CA LYS A 498 -1.36 5.64 -11.75
C LYS A 498 -1.11 6.41 -10.46
N VAL A 499 0.16 6.54 -10.04
CA VAL A 499 0.55 7.34 -8.86
C VAL A 499 0.16 8.80 -9.07
N THR A 500 0.65 9.42 -10.15
CA THR A 500 0.46 10.87 -10.41
C THR A 500 -1.03 11.28 -10.47
N ARG A 501 -1.91 10.44 -11.08
CA ARG A 501 -3.34 10.73 -11.11
C ARG A 501 -4.04 10.50 -9.77
N SER A 502 -3.67 9.40 -9.06
CA SER A 502 -4.30 9.02 -7.80
C SER A 502 -4.02 10.04 -6.69
N VAL A 503 -2.80 10.57 -6.62
CA VAL A 503 -2.43 11.62 -5.65
C VAL A 503 -3.30 12.86 -5.81
N LEU A 504 -3.56 13.29 -7.05
CA LEU A 504 -4.41 14.46 -7.31
C LEU A 504 -5.88 14.17 -6.99
N GLN A 505 -6.40 13.01 -7.38
CA GLN A 505 -7.79 12.60 -7.14
C GLN A 505 -8.09 12.48 -5.64
N ASN A 506 -7.22 11.81 -4.88
CA ASN A 506 -7.39 11.62 -3.43
C ASN A 506 -7.25 12.96 -2.68
N ALA A 507 -6.25 13.76 -3.02
CA ALA A 507 -6.06 15.08 -2.45
C ALA A 507 -7.29 15.99 -2.66
N ALA A 508 -7.80 16.05 -3.90
CA ALA A 508 -8.95 16.87 -4.23
C ALA A 508 -10.25 16.37 -3.61
N SER A 509 -10.44 15.06 -3.48
CA SER A 509 -11.61 14.46 -2.84
C SER A 509 -11.74 14.90 -1.39
N VAL A 510 -10.68 14.70 -0.59
CA VAL A 510 -10.70 15.08 0.83
C VAL A 510 -10.71 16.59 1.01
N ALA A 511 -9.92 17.34 0.23
CA ALA A 511 -9.92 18.79 0.30
C ALA A 511 -11.30 19.38 -0.02
N SER A 512 -11.99 18.89 -1.06
CA SER A 512 -13.34 19.32 -1.40
C SER A 512 -14.35 19.05 -0.29
N THR A 513 -14.23 17.90 0.39
CA THR A 513 -15.09 17.56 1.53
C THR A 513 -14.84 18.50 2.71
N LEU A 514 -13.57 18.79 3.02
CA LEU A 514 -13.19 19.75 4.06
C LEU A 514 -13.75 21.15 3.75
N LEU A 515 -13.63 21.62 2.50
CA LEU A 515 -14.12 22.94 2.08
C LEU A 515 -15.64 23.08 2.20
N THR A 516 -16.40 21.99 2.14
CA THR A 516 -17.86 21.99 2.33
C THR A 516 -18.29 21.86 3.79
N THR A 517 -17.34 21.74 4.73
CA THR A 517 -17.62 21.56 6.17
C THR A 517 -17.93 22.91 6.81
N GLU A 518 -19.04 22.98 7.57
CA GLU A 518 -19.49 24.18 8.26
C GLU A 518 -19.48 24.01 9.78
N SER A 519 -19.52 22.77 10.28
CA SER A 519 -19.43 22.47 11.72
C SER A 519 -18.62 21.23 11.98
N ILE A 520 -17.94 21.20 13.11
CA ILE A 520 -17.18 20.07 13.61
C ILE A 520 -17.60 19.73 15.03
N VAL A 521 -17.75 18.44 15.30
CA VAL A 521 -18.27 17.91 16.57
C VAL A 521 -17.30 16.91 17.15
N THR A 522 -16.90 17.08 18.40
CA THR A 522 -15.99 16.15 19.09
C THR A 522 -16.46 15.89 20.53
N ASP A 523 -15.95 14.85 21.14
CA ASP A 523 -16.17 14.56 22.55
C ASP A 523 -15.44 15.58 23.43
N ILE A 524 -16.05 15.94 24.55
CA ILE A 524 -15.34 16.72 25.59
C ILE A 524 -14.33 15.77 26.23
N PRO A 525 -13.02 16.11 26.26
CA PRO A 525 -12.03 15.29 26.92
C PRO A 525 -12.41 15.04 28.39
N THR A 526 -12.57 13.79 28.75
CA THR A 526 -12.76 13.43 30.17
C THR A 526 -11.38 13.46 30.86
N PRO A 527 -11.24 14.16 31.99
CA PRO A 527 -10.01 14.07 32.77
C PRO A 527 -9.71 12.60 33.10
N PRO A 528 -8.45 12.17 33.09
CA PRO A 528 -8.11 10.82 33.52
C PRO A 528 -8.69 10.58 34.92
N ALA A 529 -9.36 9.43 35.10
CA ALA A 529 -9.88 9.05 36.40
C ALA A 529 -8.73 9.13 37.44
N PRO A 530 -8.94 9.74 38.62
CA PRO A 530 -7.89 9.77 39.63
C PRO A 530 -7.47 8.31 39.91
N ALA A 531 -6.16 8.09 39.94
CA ALA A 531 -5.61 6.78 40.29
C ALA A 531 -6.27 6.33 41.61
N PRO A 532 -6.72 5.08 41.75
CA PRO A 532 -7.29 4.61 43.01
C PRO A 532 -6.29 4.93 44.13
N ALA A 533 -6.73 5.72 45.09
CA ALA A 533 -5.93 6.03 46.28
C ALA A 533 -5.44 4.69 46.83
N GLY A 534 -4.12 4.52 46.87
CA GLY A 534 -3.53 3.30 47.36
C GLY A 534 -4.16 2.94 48.70
N ALA A 535 -4.67 1.71 48.78
CA ALA A 535 -5.10 1.16 50.06
C ALA A 535 -3.90 1.26 51.00
N ASP A 536 -4.02 2.17 51.97
CA ASP A 536 -3.09 2.32 53.06
C ASP A 536 -3.08 0.98 53.82
N MET A 537 -2.10 0.14 53.57
CA MET A 537 -1.84 -1.05 54.35
C MET A 537 -1.26 -0.56 55.69
N GLY A 538 -2.19 -0.03 56.49
CA GLY A 538 -1.93 0.27 57.89
C GLY A 538 -1.32 -0.95 58.56
N GLY A 539 -0.19 -0.74 59.21
CA GLY A 539 0.62 -1.72 59.85
C GLY A 539 -0.13 -2.64 60.80
N MET A 540 0.32 -3.88 60.82
CA MET A 540 0.22 -4.71 62.01
C MET A 540 1.62 -5.18 62.39
N TYR A 541 1.96 -4.87 63.62
CA TYR A 541 3.15 -5.33 64.36
C TYR A 541 3.32 -6.82 64.31
#